data_059120436550dc264d38a40a10e84fe7
#
_entry.id   059120436550dc264d38a40a10e84fe7
#
_cell.length_a   1.000
_cell.length_b   1.000
_cell.length_c   1.000
_cell.angle_alpha   90.00
_cell.angle_beta   90.00
_cell.angle_gamma   90.00
#
_symmetry.space_group_name_H-M   'P 1'
#
loop_
_entity.id
_entity.type
_entity.pdbx_description
1 polymer ?
#
loop_
_entity_poly.entity_id
_entity_poly.type
_entity_poly.pdbx_seq_one_letter_code
_entity_poly.pdbx_strand_id
1 'polypeptide(L)'
;MTDSELRALIRANPAQGHRALYDTYANYAYAIITRYLADCGSREDIEDCLVETFTEVMLHIGTITGDSIKAYIGASARNRALNYCTSLRRQRLHTVPMEDTAEPSVQHVQEQAEAREMQAQLLQEIKALGEPDATIVIQNYYYGMKMHEIAGMVGLKPNTAQARCGRALKLLRKRLKDWR
;
A
#
# COMPACT_ATOMS: atom_id res chain seq x y z
N MET A 1 -23.03 -10.64 -4.42
CA MET A 1 -22.94 -10.01 -5.76
C MET A 1 -21.58 -10.35 -6.33
N THR A 2 -21.55 -10.92 -7.52
CA THR A 2 -20.30 -11.25 -8.24
C THR A 2 -19.71 -10.02 -8.90
N ASP A 3 -18.41 -10.04 -9.24
CA ASP A 3 -17.74 -8.94 -9.94
C ASP A 3 -18.42 -8.63 -11.30
N SER A 4 -18.94 -9.66 -11.97
CA SER A 4 -19.68 -9.51 -13.23
C SER A 4 -21.00 -8.78 -13.04
N GLU A 5 -21.78 -9.15 -12.03
CA GLU A 5 -23.05 -8.48 -11.69
C GLU A 5 -22.82 -7.02 -11.31
N LEU A 6 -21.78 -6.76 -10.52
CA LEU A 6 -21.40 -5.40 -10.10
C LEU A 6 -21.02 -4.53 -11.31
N ARG A 7 -20.22 -5.07 -12.25
CA ARG A 7 -19.87 -4.38 -13.50
C ARG A 7 -21.10 -4.11 -14.37
N ALA A 8 -22.01 -5.06 -14.47
CA ALA A 8 -23.27 -4.88 -15.20
C ALA A 8 -24.14 -3.78 -14.58
N LEU A 9 -24.24 -3.77 -13.24
CA LEU A 9 -24.98 -2.74 -12.50
C LEU A 9 -24.37 -1.35 -12.70
N ILE A 10 -23.04 -1.22 -12.65
CA ILE A 10 -22.35 0.07 -12.87
C ILE A 10 -22.61 0.59 -14.28
N ARG A 11 -22.66 -0.28 -15.29
CA ARG A 11 -22.97 0.11 -16.68
C ARG A 11 -24.44 0.54 -16.86
N ALA A 12 -25.37 -0.16 -16.21
CA ALA A 12 -26.80 0.12 -16.33
C ALA A 12 -27.23 1.33 -15.50
N ASN A 13 -26.71 1.46 -14.28
CA ASN A 13 -27.01 2.56 -13.36
C ASN A 13 -25.73 2.90 -12.54
N PRO A 14 -24.92 3.86 -13.01
CA PRO A 14 -23.65 4.20 -12.34
C PRO A 14 -23.81 4.58 -10.87
N ALA A 15 -24.83 5.36 -10.52
CA ALA A 15 -25.04 5.82 -9.15
C ALA A 15 -25.31 4.63 -8.19
N GLN A 16 -26.20 3.73 -8.60
CA GLN A 16 -26.52 2.54 -7.82
C GLN A 16 -25.34 1.56 -7.79
N GLY A 17 -24.65 1.40 -8.91
CA GLY A 17 -23.48 0.52 -9.01
C GLY A 17 -22.31 1.00 -8.17
N HIS A 18 -22.02 2.30 -8.14
CA HIS A 18 -20.98 2.89 -7.28
C HIS A 18 -21.32 2.76 -5.79
N ARG A 19 -22.59 2.93 -5.43
CA ARG A 19 -23.04 2.70 -4.05
C ARG A 19 -22.85 1.24 -3.64
N ALA A 20 -23.27 0.29 -4.47
CA ALA A 20 -23.10 -1.13 -4.23
C ALA A 20 -21.62 -1.54 -4.12
N LEU A 21 -20.74 -0.94 -4.95
CA LEU A 21 -19.29 -1.10 -4.88
C LEU A 21 -18.75 -0.65 -3.52
N TYR A 22 -19.12 0.54 -3.09
CA TYR A 22 -18.71 1.10 -1.80
C TYR A 22 -19.20 0.24 -0.64
N ASP A 23 -20.49 -0.06 -0.59
CA ASP A 23 -21.11 -0.86 0.48
C ASP A 23 -20.48 -2.26 0.59
N THR A 24 -20.06 -2.83 -0.53
CA THR A 24 -19.43 -4.16 -0.55
C THR A 24 -17.98 -4.15 -0.07
N TYR A 25 -17.21 -3.12 -0.40
CA TYR A 25 -15.76 -3.15 -0.23
C TYR A 25 -15.19 -2.08 0.71
N ALA A 26 -16.00 -1.16 1.26
CA ALA A 26 -15.51 -0.09 2.13
C ALA A 26 -14.78 -0.62 3.37
N ASN A 27 -15.36 -1.59 4.08
CA ASN A 27 -14.75 -2.18 5.26
C ASN A 27 -13.42 -2.90 4.93
N TYR A 28 -13.35 -3.55 3.76
CA TYR A 28 -12.13 -4.21 3.30
C TYR A 28 -11.03 -3.20 3.00
N ALA A 29 -11.34 -2.13 2.27
CA ALA A 29 -10.39 -1.06 1.97
C ALA A 29 -9.97 -0.31 3.24
N TYR A 30 -10.92 0.00 4.12
CA TYR A 30 -10.67 0.65 5.41
C TYR A 30 -9.67 -0.13 6.27
N ALA A 31 -9.86 -1.45 6.39
CA ALA A 31 -8.94 -2.30 7.14
C ALA A 31 -7.51 -2.28 6.57
N ILE A 32 -7.36 -2.24 5.23
CA ILE A 32 -6.06 -2.11 4.59
C ILE A 32 -5.45 -0.75 4.91
N ILE A 33 -6.20 0.34 4.70
CA ILE A 33 -5.71 1.71 4.91
C ILE A 33 -5.29 1.92 6.37
N THR A 34 -6.13 1.50 7.33
CA THR A 34 -5.83 1.58 8.76
C THR A 34 -4.53 0.89 9.12
N ARG A 35 -4.29 -0.30 8.56
CA ARG A 35 -3.04 -1.04 8.81
C ARG A 35 -1.78 -0.27 8.38
N TYR A 36 -1.85 0.53 7.32
CA TYR A 36 -0.71 1.31 6.82
C TYR A 36 -0.59 2.70 7.45
N LEU A 37 -1.70 3.27 7.92
CA LEU A 37 -1.73 4.61 8.53
C LEU A 37 -1.75 4.59 10.06
N ALA A 38 -1.86 3.42 10.72
CA ALA A 38 -1.96 3.29 12.17
C ALA A 38 -0.88 4.09 12.93
N ASP A 39 0.37 4.07 12.42
CA ASP A 39 1.52 4.70 13.10
C ASP A 39 1.81 6.13 12.62
N CYS A 40 1.14 6.60 11.56
CA CYS A 40 1.51 7.87 10.92
C CYS A 40 0.34 8.80 10.62
N GLY A 41 -0.90 8.32 10.62
CA GLY A 41 -2.09 9.08 10.27
C GLY A 41 -3.08 9.21 11.43
N SER A 42 -3.93 10.23 11.35
CA SER A 42 -5.10 10.40 12.18
C SER A 42 -6.29 9.57 11.63
N ARG A 43 -7.40 9.57 12.35
CA ARG A 43 -8.64 8.97 11.85
C ARG A 43 -9.17 9.71 10.61
N GLU A 44 -9.03 11.02 10.55
CA GLU A 44 -9.41 11.85 9.40
C GLU A 44 -8.57 11.47 8.17
N ASP A 45 -7.25 11.29 8.32
CA ASP A 45 -6.37 10.85 7.24
C ASP A 45 -6.78 9.49 6.67
N ILE A 46 -7.27 8.56 7.53
CA ILE A 46 -7.76 7.26 7.09
C ILE A 46 -9.07 7.40 6.31
N GLU A 47 -9.99 8.22 6.78
CA GLU A 47 -11.27 8.48 6.13
C GLU A 47 -11.07 9.19 4.78
N ASP A 48 -10.20 10.19 4.71
CA ASP A 48 -9.84 10.89 3.47
C ASP A 48 -9.18 9.93 2.46
N CYS A 49 -8.23 9.13 2.92
CA CYS A 49 -7.58 8.13 2.10
C CYS A 49 -8.58 7.11 1.53
N LEU A 50 -9.61 6.74 2.30
CA LEU A 50 -10.68 5.85 1.86
C LEU A 50 -11.52 6.49 0.75
N VAL A 51 -11.97 7.74 0.97
CA VAL A 51 -12.75 8.50 -0.02
C VAL A 51 -11.98 8.65 -1.33
N GLU A 52 -10.72 9.04 -1.26
CA GLU A 52 -9.86 9.17 -2.44
C GLU A 52 -9.65 7.83 -3.16
N THR A 53 -9.47 6.73 -2.40
CA THR A 53 -9.34 5.39 -2.98
C THR A 53 -10.56 5.01 -3.80
N PHE A 54 -11.76 5.21 -3.26
CA PHE A 54 -12.99 4.89 -3.97
C PHE A 54 -13.25 5.84 -5.14
N THR A 55 -12.91 7.10 -5.02
CA THR A 55 -12.99 8.07 -6.14
C THR A 55 -12.15 7.58 -7.33
N GLU A 56 -10.90 7.18 -7.08
CA GLU A 56 -10.02 6.64 -8.13
C GLU A 56 -10.58 5.34 -8.72
N VAL A 57 -11.01 4.42 -7.87
CA VAL A 57 -11.59 3.15 -8.31
C VAL A 57 -12.81 3.38 -9.20
N MET A 58 -13.73 4.26 -8.80
CA MET A 58 -14.95 4.58 -9.56
C MET A 58 -14.65 5.22 -10.92
N LEU A 59 -13.64 6.09 -11.00
CA LEU A 59 -13.20 6.69 -12.26
C LEU A 59 -12.63 5.65 -13.23
N HIS A 60 -11.97 4.62 -12.72
CA HIS A 60 -11.25 3.64 -13.55
C HIS A 60 -11.95 2.29 -13.67
N ILE A 61 -13.08 2.06 -12.98
CA ILE A 61 -13.75 0.75 -12.93
C ILE A 61 -14.12 0.19 -14.31
N GLY A 62 -14.43 1.06 -15.26
CA GLY A 62 -14.75 0.70 -16.64
C GLY A 62 -13.56 0.18 -17.45
N THR A 63 -12.34 0.54 -17.07
CA THR A 63 -11.09 0.18 -17.75
C THR A 63 -10.34 -0.97 -17.08
N ILE A 64 -10.83 -1.44 -15.92
CA ILE A 64 -10.22 -2.54 -15.20
C ILE A 64 -10.45 -3.84 -15.98
N THR A 65 -9.40 -4.37 -16.59
CA THR A 65 -9.42 -5.63 -17.36
C THR A 65 -9.14 -6.87 -16.50
N GLY A 66 -8.78 -6.68 -15.21
CA GLY A 66 -8.47 -7.77 -14.30
C GLY A 66 -9.69 -8.54 -13.81
N ASP A 67 -9.48 -9.80 -13.44
CA ASP A 67 -10.54 -10.75 -13.04
C ASP A 67 -11.17 -10.41 -11.67
N SER A 68 -10.55 -9.56 -10.84
CA SER A 68 -11.05 -9.28 -9.49
C SER A 68 -11.06 -7.78 -9.15
N ILE A 69 -12.26 -7.24 -8.98
CA ILE A 69 -12.50 -5.88 -8.45
C ILE A 69 -11.91 -5.76 -7.05
N LYS A 70 -12.08 -6.78 -6.21
CA LYS A 70 -11.51 -6.82 -4.85
C LYS A 70 -9.99 -6.67 -4.84
N ALA A 71 -9.29 -7.37 -5.74
CA ALA A 71 -7.83 -7.29 -5.84
C ALA A 71 -7.38 -5.87 -6.28
N TYR A 72 -8.10 -5.26 -7.21
CA TYR A 72 -7.82 -3.89 -7.64
C TYR A 72 -8.03 -2.88 -6.51
N ILE A 73 -9.16 -2.95 -5.80
CA ILE A 73 -9.44 -2.09 -4.64
C ILE A 73 -8.35 -2.25 -3.57
N GLY A 74 -7.97 -3.49 -3.25
CA GLY A 74 -6.92 -3.75 -2.27
C GLY A 74 -5.56 -3.16 -2.67
N ALA A 75 -5.20 -3.24 -3.95
CA ALA A 75 -3.97 -2.63 -4.46
C ALA A 75 -4.04 -1.10 -4.43
N SER A 76 -5.17 -0.50 -4.83
CA SER A 76 -5.38 0.95 -4.81
C SER A 76 -5.36 1.49 -3.38
N ALA A 77 -6.07 0.87 -2.44
CA ALA A 77 -6.11 1.25 -1.04
C ALA A 77 -4.70 1.22 -0.42
N ARG A 78 -3.96 0.13 -0.66
CA ARG A 78 -2.59 -0.01 -0.17
C ARG A 78 -1.66 1.05 -0.74
N ASN A 79 -1.67 1.24 -2.06
CA ASN A 79 -0.77 2.20 -2.72
C ASN A 79 -1.05 3.63 -2.26
N ARG A 80 -2.33 3.98 -2.11
CA ARG A 80 -2.74 5.30 -1.62
C ARG A 80 -2.33 5.51 -0.17
N ALA A 81 -2.57 4.55 0.71
CA ALA A 81 -2.16 4.62 2.12
C ALA A 81 -0.64 4.76 2.28
N LEU A 82 0.17 4.07 1.47
CA LEU A 82 1.63 4.24 1.45
C LEU A 82 2.04 5.66 1.02
N ASN A 83 1.39 6.22 0.01
CA ASN A 83 1.65 7.60 -0.44
C ASN A 83 1.27 8.61 0.64
N TYR A 84 0.12 8.42 1.30
CA TYR A 84 -0.33 9.24 2.43
C TYR A 84 0.68 9.19 3.58
N CYS A 85 1.07 8.00 4.01
CA CYS A 85 2.06 7.83 5.09
C CYS A 85 3.40 8.51 4.74
N THR A 86 3.84 8.41 3.50
CA THR A 86 5.06 9.07 3.03
C THR A 86 4.93 10.60 3.09
N SER A 87 3.79 11.14 2.68
CA SER A 87 3.49 12.57 2.73
C SER A 87 3.48 13.09 4.17
N LEU A 88 2.76 12.41 5.07
CA LEU A 88 2.66 12.77 6.48
C LEU A 88 4.03 12.74 7.18
N ARG A 89 4.86 11.73 6.88
CA ARG A 89 6.23 11.65 7.41
C ARG A 89 7.11 12.80 6.91
N ARG A 90 6.99 13.20 5.64
CA ARG A 90 7.70 14.37 5.12
C ARG A 90 7.25 15.65 5.80
N GLN A 91 5.95 15.85 6.00
CA GLN A 91 5.42 17.01 6.72
C GLN A 91 5.96 17.10 8.15
N ARG A 92 6.01 15.97 8.87
CA ARG A 92 6.58 15.92 10.23
C ARG A 92 8.08 16.24 10.29
N LEU A 93 8.84 15.87 9.25
CA LEU A 93 10.28 16.22 9.16
C LEU A 93 10.51 17.71 8.90
N HIS A 94 9.53 18.44 8.38
CA HIS A 94 9.60 19.89 8.18
C HIS A 94 8.95 20.69 9.32
N THR A 95 8.28 20.04 10.26
CA THR A 95 7.74 20.66 11.47
C THR A 95 8.68 20.33 12.62
N VAL A 96 9.22 21.35 13.29
CA VAL A 96 10.10 21.22 14.46
C VAL A 96 9.42 20.37 15.53
N PRO A 97 10.11 19.43 16.21
CA PRO A 97 9.49 18.51 17.15
C PRO A 97 8.94 19.27 18.36
N MET A 98 7.64 19.20 18.59
CA MET A 98 7.06 19.41 19.90
C MET A 98 7.15 18.06 20.63
N GLU A 99 7.90 18.05 21.73
CA GLU A 99 8.12 16.90 22.58
C GLU A 99 6.79 16.37 23.13
N ASP A 100 6.40 15.18 22.68
CA ASP A 100 5.42 14.35 23.39
C ASP A 100 6.19 13.30 24.17
N THR A 101 6.42 13.60 25.47
CA THR A 101 6.95 12.69 26.47
C THR A 101 5.83 11.80 26.98
N ALA A 102 5.54 10.72 26.27
CA ALA A 102 4.84 9.57 26.84
C ALA A 102 5.87 8.51 27.22
N GLU A 103 6.01 8.24 28.52
CA GLU A 103 6.89 7.18 29.03
C GLU A 103 6.43 5.81 28.47
N PRO A 104 7.31 5.04 27.80
CA PRO A 104 6.95 3.75 27.26
C PRO A 104 6.85 2.70 28.39
N SER A 105 5.72 2.00 28.46
CA SER A 105 5.58 0.84 29.33
C SER A 105 6.54 -0.29 28.91
N VAL A 106 7.02 -1.09 29.86
CA VAL A 106 8.03 -2.14 29.66
C VAL A 106 7.59 -3.18 28.60
N GLN A 107 6.29 -3.45 28.44
CA GLN A 107 5.76 -4.31 27.39
C GLN A 107 5.95 -3.73 25.98
N HIS A 108 5.81 -2.41 25.81
CA HIS A 108 6.05 -1.73 24.54
C HIS A 108 7.53 -1.80 24.08
N VAL A 109 8.46 -1.90 25.01
CA VAL A 109 9.91 -1.96 24.69
C VAL A 109 10.28 -3.32 24.07
N GLN A 110 9.69 -4.40 24.57
CA GLN A 110 9.97 -5.75 24.06
C GLN A 110 9.34 -5.98 22.67
N GLU A 111 8.09 -5.59 22.48
CA GLU A 111 7.41 -5.63 21.18
C GLU A 111 8.13 -4.75 20.13
N GLN A 112 8.65 -3.59 20.55
CA GLN A 112 9.46 -2.73 19.67
C GLN A 112 10.81 -3.33 19.32
N ALA A 113 11.45 -4.08 20.23
CA ALA A 113 12.71 -4.75 19.96
C ALA A 113 12.53 -5.89 18.95
N GLU A 114 11.53 -6.74 19.12
CA GLU A 114 11.18 -7.81 18.18
C GLU A 114 10.79 -7.26 16.81
N ALA A 115 10.02 -6.18 16.76
CA ALA A 115 9.65 -5.51 15.51
C ALA A 115 10.87 -4.93 14.79
N ARG A 116 11.85 -4.35 15.52
CA ARG A 116 13.10 -3.83 14.95
C ARG A 116 13.98 -4.95 14.40
N GLU A 117 14.07 -6.07 15.11
CA GLU A 117 14.84 -7.23 14.65
C GLU A 117 14.24 -7.82 13.37
N MET A 118 12.92 -8.02 13.34
CA MET A 118 12.19 -8.47 12.15
C MET A 118 12.36 -7.49 10.97
N GLN A 119 12.32 -6.18 11.23
CA GLN A 119 12.54 -5.16 10.22
C GLN A 119 13.96 -5.18 9.67
N ALA A 120 14.97 -5.37 10.52
CA ALA A 120 16.37 -5.48 10.13
C ALA A 120 16.61 -6.71 9.26
N GLN A 121 16.05 -7.86 9.65
CA GLN A 121 16.10 -9.09 8.88
C GLN A 121 15.43 -8.96 7.52
N LEU A 122 14.21 -8.37 7.46
CA LEU A 122 13.52 -8.10 6.20
C LEU A 122 14.35 -7.22 5.27
N LEU A 123 15.01 -6.19 5.82
CA LEU A 123 15.88 -5.31 5.04
C LEU A 123 17.10 -6.05 4.48
N GLN A 124 17.68 -7.00 5.23
CA GLN A 124 18.75 -7.85 4.74
C GLN A 124 18.29 -8.73 3.57
N GLU A 125 17.10 -9.34 3.67
CA GLU A 125 16.54 -10.16 2.58
C GLU A 125 16.24 -9.32 1.32
N ILE A 126 15.79 -8.08 1.49
CA ILE A 126 15.59 -7.17 0.35
C ILE A 126 16.94 -6.81 -0.28
N LYS A 127 17.98 -6.49 0.51
CA LYS A 127 19.33 -6.21 0.00
C LYS A 127 19.94 -7.43 -0.73
N ALA A 128 19.64 -8.64 -0.26
CA ALA A 128 20.08 -9.89 -0.88
C ALA A 128 19.42 -10.17 -2.25
N LEU A 129 18.42 -9.41 -2.66
CA LEU A 129 17.88 -9.45 -4.04
C LEU A 129 18.89 -8.93 -5.07
N GLY A 130 19.83 -8.07 -4.65
CA GLY A 130 20.74 -7.35 -5.54
C GLY A 130 20.09 -6.20 -6.29
N GLU A 131 20.94 -5.34 -6.89
CA GLU A 131 20.47 -4.22 -7.69
C GLU A 131 20.13 -4.65 -9.13
N PRO A 132 19.15 -4.03 -9.78
CA PRO A 132 18.28 -2.95 -9.29
C PRO A 132 17.03 -3.42 -8.54
N ASP A 133 16.86 -4.73 -8.29
CA ASP A 133 15.63 -5.31 -7.74
C ASP A 133 15.38 -4.83 -6.30
N ALA A 134 16.44 -4.70 -5.49
CA ALA A 134 16.35 -4.15 -4.13
C ALA A 134 15.83 -2.70 -4.14
N THR A 135 16.42 -1.85 -4.98
CA THR A 135 15.98 -0.47 -5.16
C THR A 135 14.53 -0.39 -5.63
N ILE A 136 14.13 -1.18 -6.64
CA ILE A 136 12.74 -1.20 -7.15
C ILE A 136 11.76 -1.55 -6.03
N VAL A 137 12.06 -2.58 -5.23
CA VAL A 137 11.19 -3.01 -4.13
C VAL A 137 11.10 -1.93 -3.05
N ILE A 138 12.22 -1.36 -2.60
CA ILE A 138 12.25 -0.32 -1.58
C ILE A 138 11.49 0.92 -2.03
N GLN A 139 11.78 1.43 -3.23
CA GLN A 139 11.15 2.65 -3.73
C GLN A 139 9.64 2.47 -3.93
N ASN A 140 9.19 1.31 -4.40
CA ASN A 140 7.77 1.06 -4.60
C ASN A 140 7.02 0.78 -3.29
N TYR A 141 7.60 -0.03 -2.38
CA TYR A 141 6.87 -0.52 -1.20
C TYR A 141 7.09 0.31 0.06
N TYR A 142 8.24 0.93 0.21
CA TYR A 142 8.55 1.76 1.37
C TYR A 142 8.30 3.24 1.09
N TYR A 143 8.76 3.74 -0.06
CA TYR A 143 8.58 5.14 -0.43
C TYR A 143 7.32 5.42 -1.26
N GLY A 144 6.58 4.40 -1.70
CA GLY A 144 5.33 4.55 -2.46
C GLY A 144 5.50 5.17 -3.85
N MET A 145 6.72 5.18 -4.40
CA MET A 145 6.98 5.77 -5.71
C MET A 145 6.28 4.99 -6.83
N LYS A 146 5.87 5.71 -7.86
CA LYS A 146 5.24 5.11 -9.04
C LYS A 146 6.28 4.38 -9.89
N MET A 147 5.89 3.27 -10.49
CA MET A 147 6.82 2.41 -11.23
C MET A 147 7.53 3.12 -12.39
N HIS A 148 6.91 4.11 -13.03
CA HIS A 148 7.56 4.86 -14.10
C HIS A 148 8.68 5.77 -13.58
N GLU A 149 8.53 6.34 -12.38
CA GLU A 149 9.57 7.15 -11.71
C GLU A 149 10.74 6.26 -11.30
N ILE A 150 10.44 5.10 -10.70
CA ILE A 150 11.45 4.11 -10.32
C ILE A 150 12.21 3.60 -11.54
N ALA A 151 11.51 3.34 -12.64
CA ALA A 151 12.12 2.90 -13.88
C ALA A 151 13.13 3.94 -14.42
N GLY A 152 12.78 5.23 -14.35
CA GLY A 152 13.70 6.32 -14.68
C GLY A 152 14.95 6.33 -13.78
N MET A 153 14.79 6.13 -12.47
CA MET A 153 15.89 6.09 -11.51
C MET A 153 16.89 4.95 -11.78
N VAL A 154 16.36 3.77 -12.13
CA VAL A 154 17.19 2.57 -12.32
C VAL A 154 17.58 2.32 -13.80
N GLY A 155 17.27 3.25 -14.70
CA GLY A 155 17.62 3.16 -16.12
C GLY A 155 16.89 2.05 -16.87
N LEU A 156 15.66 1.69 -16.47
CA LEU A 156 14.86 0.65 -17.07
C LEU A 156 13.59 1.20 -17.74
N LYS A 157 13.00 0.39 -18.63
CA LYS A 157 11.63 0.66 -19.11
C LYS A 157 10.60 0.32 -18.01
N PRO A 158 9.47 1.06 -17.89
CA PRO A 158 8.47 0.83 -16.85
C PRO A 158 7.97 -0.63 -16.78
N ASN A 159 7.68 -1.24 -17.92
CA ASN A 159 7.24 -2.65 -17.98
C ASN A 159 8.33 -3.62 -17.49
N THR A 160 9.59 -3.32 -17.76
CA THR A 160 10.73 -4.12 -17.28
C THR A 160 10.88 -4.01 -15.76
N ALA A 161 10.79 -2.79 -15.21
CA ALA A 161 10.82 -2.55 -13.77
C ALA A 161 9.66 -3.25 -13.07
N GLN A 162 8.44 -3.18 -13.63
CA GLN A 162 7.27 -3.86 -13.11
C GLN A 162 7.46 -5.40 -13.08
N ALA A 163 7.97 -5.98 -14.16
CA ALA A 163 8.23 -7.42 -14.24
C ALA A 163 9.32 -7.87 -13.25
N ARG A 164 10.36 -7.06 -13.06
CA ARG A 164 11.42 -7.30 -12.06
C ARG A 164 10.87 -7.24 -10.65
N CYS A 165 10.08 -6.21 -10.32
CA CYS A 165 9.40 -6.07 -9.04
C CYS A 165 8.56 -7.32 -8.70
N GLY A 166 7.77 -7.81 -9.66
CA GLY A 166 6.96 -9.01 -9.48
C GLY A 166 7.79 -10.27 -9.18
N ARG A 167 8.94 -10.44 -9.86
CA ARG A 167 9.86 -11.57 -9.62
C ARG A 167 10.54 -11.46 -8.24
N ALA A 168 11.02 -10.28 -7.89
CA ALA A 168 11.63 -9.99 -6.61
C ALA A 168 10.70 -10.30 -5.44
N LEU A 169 9.43 -9.90 -5.54
CA LEU A 169 8.42 -10.22 -4.52
C LEU A 169 8.12 -11.71 -4.40
N LYS A 170 8.10 -12.45 -5.51
CA LYS A 170 7.94 -13.91 -5.47
C LYS A 170 9.10 -14.58 -4.73
N LEU A 171 10.31 -14.10 -4.98
CA LEU A 171 11.52 -14.60 -4.30
C LEU A 171 11.50 -14.28 -2.81
N LEU A 172 11.17 -13.05 -2.43
CA LEU A 172 11.01 -12.64 -1.03
C LEU A 172 9.95 -13.48 -0.31
N ARG A 173 8.79 -13.69 -0.92
CA ARG A 173 7.74 -14.54 -0.35
C ARG A 173 8.20 -15.97 -0.10
N LYS A 174 9.06 -16.52 -0.97
CA LYS A 174 9.62 -17.85 -0.78
C LYS A 174 10.57 -17.88 0.41
N ARG A 175 11.48 -16.92 0.52
CA ARG A 175 12.46 -16.81 1.61
C ARG A 175 11.81 -16.54 2.97
N LEU A 176 10.76 -15.69 2.98
CA LEU A 176 10.05 -15.33 4.21
C LEU A 176 9.04 -16.39 4.70
N LYS A 177 8.74 -17.43 3.90
CA LYS A 177 7.92 -18.55 4.38
C LYS A 177 8.57 -19.35 5.49
N ASP A 178 9.88 -19.37 5.53
CA ASP A 178 10.67 -20.13 6.49
C ASP A 178 10.88 -19.36 7.82
N TRP A 179 10.25 -18.18 7.95
CA TRP A 179 10.31 -17.31 9.14
C TRP A 179 9.14 -17.51 10.13
N ARG A 180 8.45 -18.63 10.05
CA ARG A 180 7.39 -19.02 11.01
C ARG A 180 7.88 -20.11 11.95
#